data_3b28817088dab716f97ec23f6aaa7f43
#
_entry.id   3b28817088dab716f97ec23f6aaa7f43
#
_cell.length_a   1.000
_cell.length_b   1.000
_cell.length_c   1.000
_cell.angle_alpha   90.00
_cell.angle_beta   90.00
_cell.angle_gamma   90.00
#
_symmetry.space_group_name_H-M   'P 1'
#
loop_
_entity.id
_entity.type
_entity.pdbx_description
1 polymer ?
#
loop_
_entity_poly.entity_id
_entity_poly.type
_entity_poly.pdbx_seq_one_letter_code
_entity_poly.pdbx_strand_id
1 'polypeptide(L)'
;SYIKQRFEGNFDVKYREVKTIIGDGTLVFIDDLCNGQWMMEYLILPLRGFGELKDSSIKTPNDLLEKVLDISAAGMAKDLDDALIHVLSGDAILILNDFNEIIFCELKNFPRRGIGIPETEAVLKGPREGFNELIVDNVALIRRRIKNPNLKFEAVVIGEESQTAVAMAYIKGIAPDDLVNKIKNKLSKLDMRFVLDSNYIEGNLKEQNSFFDTIGYTEKPDEVAAKLFEGRIAIIVDGTPFVITAPYFFLENFQMPDDYYINRYYTNFNRILRWIAFFMASFLPGIYVAIITYHFSMIPSLFVFRLAVSRA
;
A
#
# COMPACT_ATOMS: atom_id res chain seq x y z
N SER A 1 -5.14 -4.19 -26.27
CA SER A 1 -4.12 -3.14 -26.35
C SER A 1 -3.01 -3.38 -25.31
N TYR A 2 -1.80 -2.92 -25.57
CA TYR A 2 -0.63 -3.04 -24.69
C TYR A 2 -0.91 -2.52 -23.26
N ILE A 3 -1.56 -1.38 -23.14
CA ILE A 3 -1.90 -0.77 -21.84
C ILE A 3 -2.83 -1.67 -21.01
N LYS A 4 -3.84 -2.30 -21.61
CA LYS A 4 -4.70 -3.26 -20.93
C LYS A 4 -3.92 -4.47 -20.39
N GLN A 5 -2.98 -4.99 -21.15
CA GLN A 5 -2.14 -6.11 -20.73
C GLN A 5 -1.21 -5.74 -19.57
N ARG A 6 -0.64 -4.52 -19.59
CA ARG A 6 0.25 -4.06 -18.50
C ARG A 6 -0.49 -3.85 -17.17
N PHE A 7 -1.75 -3.43 -17.22
CA PHE A 7 -2.59 -3.20 -16.06
C PHE A 7 -3.55 -4.36 -15.74
N GLU A 8 -3.42 -5.50 -16.41
CA GLU A 8 -4.24 -6.67 -16.12
C GLU A 8 -4.15 -7.08 -14.64
N GLY A 9 -5.30 -7.40 -14.04
CA GLY A 9 -5.42 -7.76 -12.62
C GLY A 9 -5.45 -6.57 -11.64
N ASN A 10 -5.47 -5.32 -12.12
CA ASN A 10 -5.59 -4.14 -11.29
C ASN A 10 -7.06 -3.65 -11.25
N PHE A 11 -7.71 -3.68 -10.10
CA PHE A 11 -9.10 -3.25 -9.96
C PHE A 11 -9.25 -1.71 -9.92
N ASP A 12 -8.20 -1.00 -9.53
CA ASP A 12 -8.12 0.45 -9.40
C ASP A 12 -7.95 1.17 -10.74
N VAL A 13 -7.52 0.47 -11.81
CA VAL A 13 -7.41 1.03 -13.16
C VAL A 13 -8.73 0.91 -13.88
N LYS A 14 -9.29 2.06 -14.27
CA LYS A 14 -10.58 2.15 -14.95
C LYS A 14 -10.40 2.42 -16.44
N TYR A 15 -11.29 1.83 -17.23
CA TYR A 15 -11.38 2.00 -18.66
C TYR A 15 -12.78 2.49 -18.99
N ARG A 16 -12.89 3.66 -19.61
CA ARG A 16 -14.18 4.24 -19.99
C ARG A 16 -14.18 4.58 -21.48
N GLU A 17 -15.12 4.03 -22.22
CA GLU A 17 -15.35 4.43 -23.60
C GLU A 17 -16.00 5.81 -23.63
N VAL A 18 -15.46 6.68 -24.47
CA VAL A 18 -15.91 8.07 -24.64
C VAL A 18 -16.04 8.35 -26.12
N LYS A 19 -17.19 8.90 -26.50
CA LYS A 19 -17.41 9.45 -27.84
C LYS A 19 -16.87 10.86 -27.87
N THR A 20 -15.95 11.13 -28.78
CA THR A 20 -15.38 12.46 -28.97
C THR A 20 -15.87 13.08 -30.29
N ILE A 21 -15.60 14.37 -30.48
CA ILE A 21 -15.95 15.10 -31.70
C ILE A 21 -15.27 14.48 -32.95
N ILE A 22 -14.09 13.87 -32.78
CA ILE A 22 -13.28 13.31 -33.89
C ILE A 22 -13.31 11.78 -33.97
N GLY A 23 -14.11 11.10 -33.17
CA GLY A 23 -14.23 9.65 -33.16
C GLY A 23 -14.36 9.03 -31.77
N ASP A 24 -14.42 7.72 -31.74
CA ASP A 24 -14.52 6.97 -30.48
C ASP A 24 -13.14 6.78 -29.84
N GLY A 25 -13.08 6.89 -28.54
CA GLY A 25 -11.85 6.70 -27.77
C GLY A 25 -12.07 5.99 -26.44
N THR A 26 -10.98 5.59 -25.82
CA THR A 26 -10.96 4.99 -24.48
C THR A 26 -10.18 5.87 -23.53
N LEU A 27 -10.82 6.26 -22.45
CA LEU A 27 -10.18 6.94 -21.33
C LEU A 27 -9.64 5.91 -20.34
N VAL A 28 -8.38 6.06 -19.94
CA VAL A 28 -7.73 5.18 -18.95
C VAL A 28 -7.21 6.05 -17.81
N PHE A 29 -7.55 5.68 -16.58
CA PHE A 29 -7.15 6.41 -15.38
C PHE A 29 -7.14 5.48 -14.16
N ILE A 30 -6.46 5.89 -13.10
CA ILE A 30 -6.52 5.22 -11.80
C ILE A 30 -7.56 5.92 -10.93
N ASP A 31 -8.49 5.14 -10.40
CA ASP A 31 -9.51 5.63 -9.47
C ASP A 31 -8.83 6.28 -8.26
N ASP A 32 -9.41 7.35 -7.72
CA ASP A 32 -8.91 8.17 -6.60
C ASP A 32 -7.54 8.87 -6.77
N LEU A 33 -6.77 8.56 -7.80
CA LEU A 33 -5.67 9.43 -8.20
C LEU A 33 -6.15 10.59 -9.09
N CYS A 34 -7.30 10.42 -9.76
CA CYS A 34 -7.92 11.41 -10.62
C CYS A 34 -9.19 11.99 -9.98
N ASN A 35 -9.43 13.29 -10.18
CA ASN A 35 -10.69 13.92 -9.77
C ASN A 35 -11.81 13.57 -10.75
N GLY A 36 -12.78 12.79 -10.31
CA GLY A 36 -13.92 12.37 -11.12
C GLY A 36 -14.81 13.53 -11.58
N GLN A 37 -14.98 14.57 -10.74
CA GLN A 37 -15.75 15.77 -11.09
C GLN A 37 -15.02 16.58 -12.17
N TRP A 38 -13.72 16.85 -11.99
CA TRP A 38 -12.92 17.56 -12.99
C TRP A 38 -12.83 16.79 -14.30
N MET A 39 -12.72 15.45 -14.21
CA MET A 39 -12.76 14.60 -15.39
C MET A 39 -14.05 14.75 -16.16
N MET A 40 -15.19 14.84 -15.48
CA MET A 40 -16.48 15.04 -16.14
C MET A 40 -16.57 16.45 -16.75
N GLU A 41 -16.27 17.49 -15.98
CA GLU A 41 -16.44 18.89 -16.38
C GLU A 41 -15.44 19.34 -17.44
N TYR A 42 -14.15 19.03 -17.26
CA TYR A 42 -13.08 19.58 -18.10
C TYR A 42 -12.58 18.63 -19.19
N LEU A 43 -12.93 17.33 -19.11
CA LEU A 43 -12.51 16.36 -20.10
C LEU A 43 -13.70 15.76 -20.86
N ILE A 44 -14.63 15.09 -20.18
CA ILE A 44 -15.66 14.29 -20.87
C ILE A 44 -16.71 15.19 -21.55
N LEU A 45 -17.20 16.24 -20.89
CA LEU A 45 -18.20 17.13 -21.47
C LEU A 45 -17.66 17.90 -22.68
N PRO A 46 -16.47 18.52 -22.63
CA PRO A 46 -15.88 19.16 -23.82
C PRO A 46 -15.66 18.18 -24.97
N LEU A 47 -15.11 16.99 -24.70
CA LEU A 47 -14.86 15.97 -25.74
C LEU A 47 -16.13 15.54 -26.49
N ARG A 48 -17.30 15.57 -25.83
CA ARG A 48 -18.61 15.28 -26.44
C ARG A 48 -19.21 16.43 -27.22
N GLY A 49 -18.56 17.60 -27.23
CA GLY A 49 -19.08 18.78 -27.88
C GLY A 49 -20.23 19.45 -27.13
N PHE A 50 -20.32 19.26 -25.80
CA PHE A 50 -21.21 20.04 -24.95
C PHE A 50 -20.59 21.41 -24.72
N GLY A 51 -21.06 22.39 -25.46
CA GLY A 51 -20.59 23.78 -25.48
C GLY A 51 -20.78 24.42 -26.85
N GLU A 52 -20.37 25.66 -27.01
CA GLU A 52 -20.53 26.45 -28.27
C GLU A 52 -19.63 25.98 -29.44
N LEU A 53 -18.81 24.92 -29.22
CA LEU A 53 -17.82 24.44 -30.19
C LEU A 53 -18.44 23.47 -31.22
N LYS A 54 -19.27 24.02 -32.14
CA LYS A 54 -19.57 23.35 -33.42
C LYS A 54 -18.56 23.80 -34.50
N ASP A 55 -17.29 23.74 -34.21
CA ASP A 55 -16.27 24.08 -35.21
C ASP A 55 -15.90 22.84 -36.03
N SER A 56 -16.26 22.87 -37.31
CA SER A 56 -15.93 21.83 -38.30
C SER A 56 -14.41 21.71 -38.59
N SER A 57 -13.60 22.53 -37.95
CA SER A 57 -12.13 22.54 -38.09
C SER A 57 -11.41 21.54 -37.19
N ILE A 58 -12.09 20.87 -36.23
CA ILE A 58 -11.50 19.92 -35.30
C ILE A 58 -11.43 18.55 -35.96
N LYS A 59 -10.23 18.09 -36.35
CA LYS A 59 -10.01 16.86 -37.08
C LYS A 59 -8.87 16.00 -36.53
N THR A 60 -7.99 16.58 -35.73
CA THR A 60 -6.80 15.90 -35.22
C THR A 60 -6.77 15.89 -33.68
N PRO A 61 -6.04 14.94 -33.06
CA PRO A 61 -5.82 14.93 -31.61
C PRO A 61 -5.23 16.25 -31.08
N ASN A 62 -4.39 16.92 -31.88
CA ASN A 62 -3.83 18.23 -31.53
C ASN A 62 -4.90 19.33 -31.53
N ASP A 63 -5.86 19.28 -32.44
CA ASP A 63 -7.00 20.21 -32.41
C ASP A 63 -7.85 20.05 -31.14
N LEU A 64 -8.00 18.79 -30.64
CA LEU A 64 -8.68 18.56 -29.36
C LEU A 64 -7.93 19.22 -28.19
N LEU A 65 -6.60 19.10 -28.15
CA LEU A 65 -5.78 19.72 -27.11
C LEU A 65 -5.87 21.24 -27.12
N GLU A 66 -5.75 21.84 -28.31
CA GLU A 66 -5.65 23.30 -28.42
C GLU A 66 -7.00 24.04 -28.38
N LYS A 67 -8.08 23.38 -28.83
CA LYS A 67 -9.37 24.05 -29.04
C LYS A 67 -10.50 23.56 -28.17
N VAL A 68 -10.37 22.37 -27.58
CA VAL A 68 -11.45 21.68 -26.85
C VAL A 68 -11.14 21.48 -25.40
N LEU A 69 -9.89 21.09 -25.09
CA LEU A 69 -9.50 20.75 -23.72
C LEU A 69 -8.93 21.99 -23.01
N ASP A 70 -9.72 22.55 -22.12
CA ASP A 70 -9.31 23.68 -21.30
C ASP A 70 -8.75 23.21 -19.95
N ILE A 71 -7.69 22.39 -20.04
CA ILE A 71 -7.00 21.80 -18.89
C ILE A 71 -5.62 22.42 -18.78
N SER A 72 -5.25 22.87 -17.58
CA SER A 72 -3.99 23.60 -17.33
C SER A 72 -2.72 22.80 -17.69
N ALA A 73 -2.77 21.47 -17.64
CA ALA A 73 -1.68 20.61 -18.06
C ALA A 73 -2.24 19.41 -18.84
N ALA A 74 -2.19 19.50 -20.15
CA ALA A 74 -2.51 18.42 -21.09
C ALA A 74 -1.48 18.42 -22.20
N GLY A 75 -1.25 17.25 -22.82
CA GLY A 75 -0.27 17.10 -23.89
C GLY A 75 -0.34 15.74 -24.56
N MET A 76 0.58 15.53 -25.50
CA MET A 76 0.76 14.23 -26.15
C MET A 76 1.82 13.42 -25.43
N ALA A 77 1.51 12.16 -25.12
CA ALA A 77 2.50 11.21 -24.64
C ALA A 77 3.49 10.87 -25.78
N LYS A 78 4.77 10.78 -25.43
CA LYS A 78 5.84 10.51 -26.41
C LYS A 78 5.76 9.09 -26.96
N ASP A 79 5.45 8.15 -26.10
CA ASP A 79 5.32 6.74 -26.40
C ASP A 79 4.37 6.03 -25.41
N LEU A 80 4.22 4.72 -25.55
CA LEU A 80 3.35 3.92 -24.68
C LEU A 80 3.86 3.83 -23.24
N ASP A 81 5.16 3.85 -23.03
CA ASP A 81 5.75 3.79 -21.69
C ASP A 81 5.60 5.13 -20.95
N ASP A 82 5.74 6.25 -21.67
CA ASP A 82 5.43 7.58 -21.16
C ASP A 82 3.94 7.70 -20.78
N ALA A 83 3.04 7.19 -21.63
CA ALA A 83 1.61 7.13 -21.32
C ALA A 83 1.33 6.30 -20.04
N LEU A 84 2.03 5.19 -19.83
CA LEU A 84 1.93 4.40 -18.59
C LEU A 84 2.39 5.20 -17.36
N ILE A 85 3.48 5.95 -17.49
CA ILE A 85 4.01 6.81 -16.40
C ILE A 85 2.98 7.89 -16.05
N HIS A 86 2.32 8.49 -17.03
CA HIS A 86 1.26 9.47 -16.81
C HIS A 86 0.11 8.86 -16.00
N VAL A 87 -0.41 7.69 -16.41
CA VAL A 87 -1.47 6.99 -15.65
C VAL A 87 -1.04 6.69 -14.22
N LEU A 88 0.17 6.15 -14.03
CA LEU A 88 0.72 5.84 -12.71
C LEU A 88 0.99 7.08 -11.85
N SER A 89 1.09 8.24 -12.48
CA SER A 89 1.26 9.53 -11.81
C SER A 89 -0.06 10.20 -11.44
N GLY A 90 -1.20 9.60 -11.81
CA GLY A 90 -2.54 10.13 -11.54
C GLY A 90 -3.07 11.06 -12.64
N ASP A 91 -2.53 10.94 -13.86
CA ASP A 91 -3.08 11.60 -15.04
C ASP A 91 -4.09 10.66 -15.71
N ALA A 92 -5.11 11.24 -16.36
CA ALA A 92 -5.97 10.48 -17.26
C ALA A 92 -5.38 10.49 -18.67
N ILE A 93 -5.40 9.35 -19.38
CA ILE A 93 -5.01 9.30 -20.78
C ILE A 93 -6.21 8.98 -21.65
N LEU A 94 -6.26 9.62 -22.83
CA LEU A 94 -7.24 9.38 -23.87
C LEU A 94 -6.56 8.72 -25.07
N ILE A 95 -7.05 7.55 -25.43
CA ILE A 95 -6.63 6.76 -26.59
C ILE A 95 -7.76 6.82 -27.61
N LEU A 96 -7.51 7.40 -28.76
CA LEU A 96 -8.46 7.49 -29.86
C LEU A 96 -8.28 6.27 -30.79
N ASN A 97 -9.39 5.68 -31.26
CA ASN A 97 -9.33 4.45 -32.03
C ASN A 97 -8.68 4.62 -33.40
N ASP A 98 -8.88 5.80 -34.02
CA ASP A 98 -8.41 6.10 -35.38
C ASP A 98 -7.05 6.80 -35.42
N PHE A 99 -6.43 7.04 -34.27
CA PHE A 99 -5.17 7.78 -34.14
C PHE A 99 -4.16 6.99 -33.31
N ASN A 100 -2.87 7.21 -33.58
CA ASN A 100 -1.78 6.60 -32.81
C ASN A 100 -1.34 7.45 -31.62
N GLU A 101 -1.70 8.71 -31.61
CA GLU A 101 -1.36 9.66 -30.54
C GLU A 101 -2.20 9.39 -29.31
N ILE A 102 -1.56 9.52 -28.15
CA ILE A 102 -2.21 9.40 -26.85
C ILE A 102 -2.16 10.76 -26.16
N ILE A 103 -3.32 11.26 -25.77
CA ILE A 103 -3.43 12.52 -25.03
C ILE A 103 -3.37 12.20 -23.53
N PHE A 104 -2.55 12.89 -22.75
CA PHE A 104 -2.63 12.87 -21.32
C PHE A 104 -3.23 14.18 -20.77
N CYS A 105 -3.96 14.08 -19.66
CA CYS A 105 -4.60 15.20 -18.99
C CYS A 105 -4.32 15.11 -17.49
N GLU A 106 -3.72 16.16 -16.93
CA GLU A 106 -3.44 16.22 -15.50
C GLU A 106 -4.72 16.56 -14.73
N LEU A 107 -5.33 15.54 -14.13
CA LEU A 107 -6.55 15.66 -13.33
C LEU A 107 -6.32 15.12 -11.90
N LYS A 108 -5.10 15.29 -11.38
CA LYS A 108 -4.67 14.76 -10.09
C LYS A 108 -5.49 15.30 -8.93
N ASN A 109 -6.01 14.41 -8.14
CA ASN A 109 -6.69 14.74 -6.89
C ASN A 109 -6.28 13.73 -5.83
N PHE A 110 -5.12 13.94 -5.26
CA PHE A 110 -4.70 13.10 -4.13
C PHE A 110 -5.54 13.46 -2.90
N PRO A 111 -6.00 12.46 -2.14
CA PRO A 111 -6.64 12.70 -0.85
C PRO A 111 -5.69 13.51 0.03
N ARG A 112 -6.07 14.76 0.30
CA ARG A 112 -5.26 15.71 1.10
C ARG A 112 -5.84 15.90 2.51
N ARG A 113 -7.11 15.49 2.72
CA ARG A 113 -7.81 15.58 4.00
C ARG A 113 -8.22 14.19 4.45
N GLY A 114 -8.01 13.89 5.72
CA GLY A 114 -8.32 12.58 6.31
C GLY A 114 -7.13 11.64 6.41
N ILE A 115 -5.97 11.99 5.81
CA ILE A 115 -4.72 11.25 6.08
C ILE A 115 -4.29 11.59 7.51
N GLY A 116 -4.54 10.68 8.42
CA GLY A 116 -4.16 10.80 9.83
C GLY A 116 -2.65 10.67 10.02
N ILE A 117 -2.18 11.13 11.17
CA ILE A 117 -0.86 10.73 11.66
C ILE A 117 -1.04 9.34 12.26
N PRO A 118 -0.17 8.35 11.94
CA PRO A 118 -0.24 7.03 12.56
C PRO A 118 -0.22 7.16 14.08
N GLU A 119 -1.25 6.67 14.75
CA GLU A 119 -1.35 6.82 16.21
C GLU A 119 -0.40 5.86 16.92
N THR A 120 -0.24 4.65 16.39
CA THR A 120 0.57 3.59 16.99
C THR A 120 2.02 3.61 16.51
N GLU A 121 2.31 4.19 15.34
CA GLU A 121 3.62 4.17 14.70
C GLU A 121 4.16 5.58 14.44
N ALA A 122 3.98 6.51 15.39
CA ALA A 122 4.50 7.85 15.29
C ALA A 122 6.03 7.87 15.22
N VAL A 123 6.59 8.58 14.22
CA VAL A 123 8.03 8.72 14.02
C VAL A 123 8.52 10.12 14.36
N LEU A 124 9.73 10.22 14.92
CA LEU A 124 10.40 11.50 15.19
C LEU A 124 10.80 12.19 13.88
N LYS A 125 11.27 11.39 12.91
CA LYS A 125 11.72 11.87 11.60
C LYS A 125 11.20 10.92 10.52
N GLY A 126 10.64 11.44 9.45
CA GLY A 126 10.09 10.65 8.33
C GLY A 126 8.68 11.07 7.94
N PRO A 127 8.07 10.39 6.96
CA PRO A 127 6.69 10.63 6.57
C PRO A 127 5.73 10.41 7.73
N ARG A 128 4.76 11.31 7.86
CA ARG A 128 3.73 11.24 8.91
C ARG A 128 2.36 10.87 8.34
N GLU A 129 2.31 10.45 7.08
CA GLU A 129 1.09 9.95 6.47
C GLU A 129 0.80 8.55 6.97
N GLY A 130 -0.39 8.33 7.49
CA GLY A 130 -0.94 7.03 7.86
C GLY A 130 -2.03 6.59 6.91
N PHE A 131 -2.37 5.32 6.93
CA PHE A 131 -3.58 4.80 6.29
C PHE A 131 -4.83 5.29 7.02
N ASN A 132 -5.96 5.23 6.33
CA ASN A 132 -7.28 5.54 6.88
C ASN A 132 -8.22 4.34 6.69
N GLU A 133 -9.51 4.50 7.00
CA GLU A 133 -10.50 3.45 6.93
C GLU A 133 -10.96 3.15 5.49
N LEU A 134 -10.69 4.04 4.53
CA LEU A 134 -11.13 3.87 3.14
C LEU A 134 -10.09 3.10 2.33
N ILE A 135 -10.46 1.92 1.85
CA ILE A 135 -9.57 1.06 1.06
C ILE A 135 -9.01 1.77 -0.18
N VAL A 136 -9.80 2.63 -0.80
CA VAL A 136 -9.46 3.30 -2.07
C VAL A 136 -8.36 4.33 -1.84
N ASP A 137 -8.48 5.13 -0.78
CA ASP A 137 -7.45 6.07 -0.34
C ASP A 137 -6.14 5.35 -0.02
N ASN A 138 -6.24 4.21 0.67
CA ASN A 138 -5.07 3.40 1.06
C ASN A 138 -4.35 2.81 -0.17
N VAL A 139 -5.09 2.35 -1.16
CA VAL A 139 -4.54 1.92 -2.46
C VAL A 139 -3.84 3.09 -3.16
N ALA A 140 -4.48 4.27 -3.19
CA ALA A 140 -3.91 5.48 -3.80
C ALA A 140 -2.61 5.92 -3.10
N LEU A 141 -2.54 5.83 -1.75
CA LEU A 141 -1.33 6.14 -0.98
C LEU A 141 -0.14 5.23 -1.34
N ILE A 142 -0.39 3.94 -1.55
CA ILE A 142 0.64 2.98 -1.98
C ILE A 142 1.03 3.26 -3.44
N ARG A 143 0.05 3.45 -4.32
CA ARG A 143 0.24 3.71 -5.76
C ARG A 143 1.09 4.96 -5.99
N ARG A 144 0.86 6.01 -5.20
CA ARG A 144 1.64 7.27 -5.26
C ARG A 144 3.12 7.06 -4.96
N ARG A 145 3.46 6.10 -4.07
CA ARG A 145 4.84 5.76 -3.71
C ARG A 145 5.49 4.80 -4.69
N ILE A 146 4.72 3.90 -5.27
CA ILE A 146 5.21 2.85 -6.17
C ILE A 146 4.61 3.06 -7.56
N LYS A 147 5.26 3.88 -8.38
CA LYS A 147 4.88 4.14 -9.77
C LYS A 147 5.41 3.03 -10.68
N ASN A 148 4.91 1.81 -10.49
CA ASN A 148 5.33 0.61 -11.23
C ASN A 148 4.09 -0.11 -11.80
N PRO A 149 4.02 -0.38 -13.11
CA PRO A 149 2.90 -1.10 -13.71
C PRO A 149 2.81 -2.56 -13.25
N ASN A 150 3.89 -3.11 -12.70
CA ASN A 150 3.91 -4.44 -12.11
C ASN A 150 3.33 -4.50 -10.70
N LEU A 151 3.09 -3.36 -10.05
CA LEU A 151 2.33 -3.32 -8.80
C LEU A 151 0.88 -3.72 -9.12
N LYS A 152 0.42 -4.82 -8.52
CA LYS A 152 -0.90 -5.39 -8.71
C LYS A 152 -1.75 -5.20 -7.45
N PHE A 153 -3.01 -4.86 -7.66
CA PHE A 153 -4.04 -4.81 -6.65
C PHE A 153 -5.19 -5.70 -7.06
N GLU A 154 -5.32 -6.85 -6.44
CA GLU A 154 -6.45 -7.77 -6.68
C GLU A 154 -7.49 -7.60 -5.59
N ALA A 155 -8.72 -7.29 -5.98
CA ALA A 155 -9.82 -7.12 -5.05
C ALA A 155 -10.59 -8.43 -4.84
N VAL A 156 -10.95 -8.71 -3.60
CA VAL A 156 -11.81 -9.81 -3.18
C VAL A 156 -12.85 -9.24 -2.20
N VAL A 157 -14.08 -9.73 -2.26
CA VAL A 157 -15.12 -9.37 -1.30
C VAL A 157 -15.27 -10.53 -0.32
N ILE A 158 -15.18 -10.26 0.98
CA ILE A 158 -15.25 -11.26 2.05
C ILE A 158 -16.38 -10.91 3.01
N GLY A 159 -17.07 -11.94 3.51
CA GLY A 159 -18.21 -11.81 4.41
C GLY A 159 -19.54 -11.89 3.67
N GLU A 160 -20.40 -12.86 4.03
CA GLU A 160 -21.72 -13.04 3.41
C GLU A 160 -22.63 -11.82 3.64
N GLU A 161 -22.62 -11.28 4.85
CA GLU A 161 -23.47 -10.14 5.24
C GLU A 161 -22.76 -8.80 5.12
N SER A 162 -21.47 -8.71 5.51
CA SER A 162 -20.76 -7.44 5.50
C SER A 162 -20.29 -7.00 4.11
N GLN A 163 -20.07 -7.96 3.17
CA GLN A 163 -19.55 -7.70 1.82
C GLN A 163 -18.33 -6.77 1.82
N THR A 164 -17.39 -7.02 2.76
CA THR A 164 -16.24 -6.15 3.00
C THR A 164 -15.22 -6.28 1.86
N ALA A 165 -14.84 -5.16 1.28
CA ALA A 165 -13.81 -5.12 0.25
C ALA A 165 -12.43 -5.37 0.85
N VAL A 166 -11.66 -6.23 0.21
CA VAL A 166 -10.28 -6.56 0.61
C VAL A 166 -9.41 -6.51 -0.64
N ALA A 167 -8.31 -5.79 -0.59
CA ALA A 167 -7.35 -5.71 -1.69
C ALA A 167 -6.04 -6.38 -1.30
N MET A 168 -5.57 -7.30 -2.13
CA MET A 168 -4.24 -7.89 -2.03
C MET A 168 -3.28 -7.15 -2.97
N ALA A 169 -2.21 -6.58 -2.42
CA ALA A 169 -1.19 -5.86 -3.16
C ALA A 169 0.13 -6.64 -3.20
N TYR A 170 0.76 -6.70 -4.37
CA TYR A 170 2.09 -7.29 -4.57
C TYR A 170 2.74 -6.76 -5.85
N ILE A 171 4.06 -6.88 -5.97
CA ILE A 171 4.78 -6.52 -7.20
C ILE A 171 5.08 -7.80 -8.00
N LYS A 172 4.45 -7.93 -9.16
CA LYS A 172 4.65 -9.06 -10.07
C LYS A 172 6.12 -9.11 -10.53
N GLY A 173 6.74 -10.30 -10.39
CA GLY A 173 8.15 -10.52 -10.72
C GLY A 173 9.12 -10.22 -9.58
N ILE A 174 8.65 -9.64 -8.45
CA ILE A 174 9.42 -9.51 -7.21
C ILE A 174 8.85 -10.44 -6.14
N ALA A 175 7.53 -10.42 -5.95
CA ALA A 175 6.88 -11.35 -5.03
C ALA A 175 6.92 -12.77 -5.60
N PRO A 176 7.27 -13.80 -4.79
CA PRO A 176 7.24 -15.20 -5.20
C PRO A 176 5.81 -15.63 -5.56
N ASP A 177 5.64 -16.25 -6.74
CA ASP A 177 4.32 -16.69 -7.22
C ASP A 177 3.65 -17.68 -6.26
N ASP A 178 4.42 -18.56 -5.62
CA ASP A 178 3.92 -19.51 -4.64
C ASP A 178 3.30 -18.79 -3.42
N LEU A 179 3.92 -17.71 -2.96
CA LEU A 179 3.40 -16.90 -1.86
C LEU A 179 2.11 -16.18 -2.27
N VAL A 180 2.09 -15.59 -3.47
CA VAL A 180 0.90 -14.93 -4.03
C VAL A 180 -0.27 -15.90 -4.11
N ASN A 181 -0.04 -17.07 -4.72
CA ASN A 181 -1.05 -18.11 -4.86
C ASN A 181 -1.52 -18.65 -3.50
N LYS A 182 -0.61 -18.84 -2.54
CA LYS A 182 -0.94 -19.29 -1.19
C LYS A 182 -1.87 -18.30 -0.49
N ILE A 183 -1.55 -17.02 -0.49
CA ILE A 183 -2.36 -15.97 0.13
C ILE A 183 -3.71 -15.85 -0.58
N LYS A 184 -3.71 -15.80 -1.91
CA LYS A 184 -4.94 -15.73 -2.72
C LYS A 184 -5.88 -16.90 -2.42
N ASN A 185 -5.34 -18.12 -2.35
CA ASN A 185 -6.12 -19.32 -2.00
C ASN A 185 -6.64 -19.29 -0.56
N LYS A 186 -5.88 -18.70 0.38
CA LYS A 186 -6.37 -18.52 1.75
C LYS A 186 -7.51 -17.51 1.78
N LEU A 187 -7.36 -16.34 1.14
CA LEU A 187 -8.40 -15.31 1.09
C LEU A 187 -9.69 -15.80 0.41
N SER A 188 -9.58 -16.53 -0.70
CA SER A 188 -10.75 -17.06 -1.43
C SER A 188 -11.50 -18.16 -0.70
N LYS A 189 -10.88 -18.81 0.30
CA LYS A 189 -11.50 -19.86 1.13
C LYS A 189 -12.03 -19.35 2.45
N LEU A 190 -11.92 -18.05 2.74
CA LEU A 190 -12.47 -17.46 3.94
C LEU A 190 -14.00 -17.45 3.83
N ASP A 191 -14.61 -18.39 4.55
CA ASP A 191 -16.06 -18.48 4.73
C ASP A 191 -16.41 -17.81 6.05
N MET A 192 -16.78 -16.53 5.97
CA MET A 192 -17.08 -15.69 7.13
C MET A 192 -18.42 -14.99 6.92
N ARG A 193 -19.21 -14.91 7.96
CA ARG A 193 -20.50 -14.21 7.91
C ARG A 193 -20.30 -12.70 7.80
N PHE A 194 -19.33 -12.17 8.56
CA PHE A 194 -18.97 -10.75 8.56
C PHE A 194 -17.48 -10.55 8.81
N VAL A 195 -16.93 -9.48 8.26
CA VAL A 195 -15.57 -8.98 8.49
C VAL A 195 -15.69 -7.50 8.82
N LEU A 196 -15.37 -7.12 10.06
CA LEU A 196 -15.48 -5.74 10.53
C LEU A 196 -14.12 -5.07 10.69
N ASP A 197 -13.05 -5.87 10.74
CA ASP A 197 -11.69 -5.39 10.96
C ASP A 197 -10.67 -6.38 10.37
N SER A 198 -9.45 -5.91 10.14
CA SER A 198 -8.30 -6.70 9.65
C SER A 198 -7.98 -7.92 10.52
N ASN A 199 -8.23 -7.85 11.83
CA ASN A 199 -7.99 -8.94 12.78
C ASN A 199 -8.72 -10.25 12.42
N TYR A 200 -9.92 -10.16 11.82
CA TYR A 200 -10.68 -11.33 11.37
C TYR A 200 -9.96 -12.10 10.27
N ILE A 201 -9.30 -11.36 9.38
CA ILE A 201 -8.53 -11.93 8.27
C ILE A 201 -7.17 -12.42 8.77
N GLU A 202 -6.51 -11.66 9.64
CA GLU A 202 -5.20 -11.99 10.22
C GLU A 202 -5.18 -13.38 10.87
N GLY A 203 -6.19 -13.66 11.73
CA GLY A 203 -6.28 -14.94 12.44
C GLY A 203 -6.33 -16.16 11.51
N ASN A 204 -6.92 -16.02 10.33
CA ASN A 204 -7.02 -17.09 9.34
C ASN A 204 -5.78 -17.18 8.42
N LEU A 205 -5.06 -16.09 8.27
CA LEU A 205 -3.84 -16.08 7.46
C LEU A 205 -2.63 -16.60 8.22
N LYS A 206 -2.60 -16.48 9.57
CA LYS A 206 -1.51 -16.98 10.41
C LYS A 206 -1.25 -18.47 10.17
N GLU A 207 0.01 -18.86 10.30
CA GLU A 207 0.40 -20.27 10.28
C GLU A 207 0.12 -20.90 11.66
N GLN A 208 -0.80 -21.85 11.70
CA GLN A 208 -1.28 -22.48 12.96
C GLN A 208 -0.17 -23.20 13.76
N ASN A 209 0.90 -23.60 13.10
CA ASN A 209 2.00 -24.36 13.72
C ASN A 209 3.22 -23.49 14.10
N SER A 210 3.11 -22.17 14.06
CA SER A 210 4.19 -21.25 14.42
C SER A 210 3.96 -20.62 15.77
N PHE A 211 4.99 -20.64 16.65
CA PHE A 211 5.00 -19.89 17.90
C PHE A 211 5.21 -18.38 17.68
N PHE A 212 5.76 -18.00 16.53
CA PHE A 212 6.03 -16.63 16.17
C PHE A 212 4.99 -16.11 15.18
N ASP A 213 4.72 -14.82 15.24
CA ASP A 213 3.85 -14.18 14.27
C ASP A 213 4.48 -14.28 12.88
N THR A 214 3.67 -14.79 11.94
CA THR A 214 4.05 -14.92 10.51
C THR A 214 3.45 -13.83 9.66
N ILE A 215 2.65 -12.95 10.28
CA ILE A 215 1.91 -11.85 9.68
C ILE A 215 2.15 -10.61 10.54
N GLY A 216 2.48 -9.52 9.92
CA GLY A 216 2.62 -8.21 10.55
C GLY A 216 1.52 -7.26 10.09
N TYR A 217 1.40 -6.14 10.77
CA TYR A 217 0.51 -5.04 10.38
C TYR A 217 1.24 -3.71 10.54
N THR A 218 0.79 -2.71 9.81
CA THR A 218 1.32 -1.35 9.91
C THR A 218 0.29 -0.33 9.45
N GLU A 219 0.31 0.87 10.04
CA GLU A 219 -0.47 2.02 9.62
C GLU A 219 0.28 2.89 8.58
N LYS A 220 1.53 2.50 8.22
CA LYS A 220 2.42 3.35 7.44
C LYS A 220 2.53 2.93 5.97
N PRO A 221 2.09 3.77 5.03
CA PRO A 221 2.20 3.48 3.61
C PRO A 221 3.64 3.36 3.09
N ASP A 222 4.60 4.03 3.71
CA ASP A 222 6.02 3.94 3.36
C ASP A 222 6.62 2.59 3.75
N GLU A 223 6.22 2.04 4.91
CA GLU A 223 6.64 0.71 5.34
C GLU A 223 6.05 -0.39 4.44
N VAL A 224 4.76 -0.28 4.10
CA VAL A 224 4.14 -1.19 3.13
C VAL A 224 4.86 -1.15 1.79
N ALA A 225 5.17 0.06 1.29
CA ALA A 225 5.91 0.21 0.04
C ALA A 225 7.29 -0.47 0.09
N ALA A 226 8.04 -0.31 1.18
CA ALA A 226 9.33 -0.97 1.38
C ALA A 226 9.19 -2.51 1.38
N LYS A 227 8.21 -3.05 2.11
CA LYS A 227 7.94 -4.49 2.18
C LYS A 227 7.52 -5.07 0.83
N LEU A 228 6.74 -4.33 0.03
CA LEU A 228 6.39 -4.74 -1.33
C LEU A 228 7.63 -4.83 -2.26
N PHE A 229 8.60 -3.91 -2.14
CA PHE A 229 9.88 -4.00 -2.85
C PHE A 229 10.76 -5.17 -2.39
N GLU A 230 10.56 -5.66 -1.16
CA GLU A 230 11.21 -6.88 -0.66
C GLU A 230 10.54 -8.18 -1.14
N GLY A 231 9.46 -8.10 -1.94
CA GLY A 231 8.73 -9.26 -2.45
C GLY A 231 7.66 -9.78 -1.51
N ARG A 232 7.25 -8.99 -0.52
CA ARG A 232 6.14 -9.35 0.37
C ARG A 232 4.79 -8.97 -0.23
N ILE A 233 3.72 -9.40 0.42
CA ILE A 233 2.34 -9.12 0.06
C ILE A 233 1.75 -8.21 1.12
N ALA A 234 0.95 -7.24 0.70
CA ALA A 234 0.15 -6.42 1.59
C ALA A 234 -1.34 -6.70 1.36
N ILE A 235 -2.12 -6.72 2.44
CA ILE A 235 -3.57 -6.95 2.40
C ILE A 235 -4.23 -5.77 3.09
N ILE A 236 -5.04 -5.06 2.34
CA ILE A 236 -5.77 -3.86 2.76
C ILE A 236 -7.22 -4.26 2.93
N VAL A 237 -7.80 -3.94 4.08
CA VAL A 237 -9.19 -4.27 4.42
C VAL A 237 -9.95 -2.95 4.56
N ASP A 238 -11.12 -2.86 3.94
CA ASP A 238 -11.97 -1.69 4.09
C ASP A 238 -12.48 -1.55 5.52
N GLY A 239 -12.54 -0.33 6.03
CA GLY A 239 -12.97 -0.03 7.40
C GLY A 239 -11.87 -0.04 8.46
N THR A 240 -10.60 -0.23 8.09
CA THR A 240 -9.47 -0.24 9.04
C THR A 240 -8.23 0.44 8.47
N PRO A 241 -7.48 1.23 9.29
CA PRO A 241 -6.22 1.84 8.87
C PRO A 241 -5.04 0.86 8.92
N PHE A 242 -5.25 -0.37 9.38
CA PHE A 242 -4.19 -1.37 9.49
C PHE A 242 -4.07 -2.19 8.22
N VAL A 243 -2.89 -2.16 7.60
CA VAL A 243 -2.54 -3.00 6.46
C VAL A 243 -1.75 -4.20 6.94
N ILE A 244 -2.24 -5.39 6.60
CA ILE A 244 -1.60 -6.66 6.92
C ILE A 244 -0.46 -6.89 5.94
N THR A 245 0.71 -7.35 6.42
CA THR A 245 1.88 -7.67 5.59
C THR A 245 2.34 -9.12 5.83
N ALA A 246 2.63 -9.85 4.76
CA ALA A 246 3.07 -11.23 4.83
C ALA A 246 4.20 -11.51 3.82
N PRO A 247 5.21 -12.32 4.18
CA PRO A 247 5.48 -12.88 5.50
C PRO A 247 6.04 -11.83 6.48
N TYR A 248 5.88 -12.07 7.77
CA TYR A 248 6.50 -11.30 8.85
C TYR A 248 7.60 -12.13 9.50
N PHE A 249 8.74 -11.50 9.77
CA PHE A 249 9.89 -12.19 10.35
C PHE A 249 10.09 -11.79 11.81
N PHE A 250 10.45 -12.75 12.64
CA PHE A 250 10.73 -12.52 14.07
C PHE A 250 11.70 -11.36 14.32
N LEU A 251 12.68 -11.17 13.42
CA LEU A 251 13.65 -10.07 13.51
C LEU A 251 13.03 -8.67 13.43
N GLU A 252 11.86 -8.55 12.85
CA GLU A 252 11.16 -7.27 12.71
C GLU A 252 10.66 -6.73 14.06
N ASN A 253 10.41 -7.61 15.04
CA ASN A 253 10.06 -7.20 16.41
C ASN A 253 11.15 -6.32 17.08
N PHE A 254 12.39 -6.37 16.56
CA PHE A 254 13.52 -5.57 17.05
C PHE A 254 13.80 -4.34 16.18
N GLN A 255 12.96 -4.08 15.18
CA GLN A 255 13.04 -2.91 14.31
C GLN A 255 11.94 -1.91 14.70
N MET A 256 12.26 -0.65 14.58
CA MET A 256 11.28 0.44 14.73
C MET A 256 11.23 1.25 13.43
N PRO A 257 10.08 1.86 13.10
CA PRO A 257 9.98 2.73 11.93
C PRO A 257 11.04 3.83 11.89
N ASP A 258 11.41 4.39 13.04
CA ASP A 258 12.49 5.39 13.14
C ASP A 258 13.85 4.89 12.68
N ASP A 259 14.12 3.59 12.75
CA ASP A 259 15.40 3.01 12.35
C ASP A 259 15.72 3.24 10.86
N TYR A 260 14.72 3.49 10.02
CA TYR A 260 14.88 3.75 8.59
C TYR A 260 15.21 5.20 8.26
N TYR A 261 14.98 6.14 9.21
CA TYR A 261 15.10 7.58 8.97
C TYR A 261 16.22 8.24 9.77
N ILE A 262 16.81 7.54 10.72
CA ILE A 262 17.89 8.04 11.59
C ILE A 262 19.25 7.58 11.06
N ASN A 263 20.32 8.19 11.56
CA ASN A 263 21.69 7.87 11.18
C ASN A 263 21.99 6.38 11.40
N ARG A 264 22.59 5.74 10.38
CA ARG A 264 22.91 4.30 10.35
C ARG A 264 23.69 3.81 11.59
N TYR A 265 24.62 4.61 12.11
CA TYR A 265 25.42 4.20 13.29
C TYR A 265 24.56 4.16 14.55
N TYR A 266 23.70 5.16 14.72
CA TYR A 266 22.77 5.23 15.84
C TYR A 266 21.72 4.10 15.78
N THR A 267 21.17 3.86 14.60
CA THR A 267 20.24 2.76 14.34
C THR A 267 20.83 1.41 14.70
N ASN A 268 22.06 1.12 14.21
CA ASN A 268 22.74 -0.15 14.50
C ASN A 268 23.02 -0.31 16.00
N PHE A 269 23.43 0.75 16.68
CA PHE A 269 23.65 0.75 18.12
C PHE A 269 22.35 0.43 18.88
N ASN A 270 21.24 1.10 18.53
CA ASN A 270 19.95 0.84 19.15
C ASN A 270 19.44 -0.59 18.90
N ARG A 271 19.63 -1.12 17.71
CA ARG A 271 19.29 -2.52 17.40
C ARG A 271 20.06 -3.49 18.26
N ILE A 272 21.37 -3.29 18.43
CA ILE A 272 22.20 -4.10 19.32
C ILE A 272 21.71 -4.01 20.78
N LEU A 273 21.39 -2.80 21.26
CA LEU A 273 20.84 -2.62 22.61
C LEU A 273 19.52 -3.36 22.82
N ARG A 274 18.61 -3.35 21.84
CA ARG A 274 17.35 -4.10 21.91
C ARG A 274 17.60 -5.60 22.00
N TRP A 275 18.56 -6.13 21.23
CA TRP A 275 18.97 -7.53 21.32
C TRP A 275 19.54 -7.87 22.71
N ILE A 276 20.45 -7.07 23.23
CA ILE A 276 21.01 -7.25 24.57
C ILE A 276 19.88 -7.21 25.62
N ALA A 277 18.99 -6.24 25.52
CA ALA A 277 17.84 -6.14 26.46
C ALA A 277 16.94 -7.38 26.40
N PHE A 278 16.64 -7.88 25.20
CA PHE A 278 15.87 -9.12 25.01
C PHE A 278 16.55 -10.33 25.66
N PHE A 279 17.84 -10.55 25.40
CA PHE A 279 18.59 -11.63 26.02
C PHE A 279 18.66 -11.49 27.53
N MET A 280 18.92 -10.28 28.03
CA MET A 280 18.91 -10.03 29.47
C MET A 280 17.54 -10.33 30.09
N ALA A 281 16.46 -9.84 29.50
CA ALA A 281 15.10 -10.09 30.00
C ALA A 281 14.75 -11.59 30.01
N SER A 282 15.20 -12.33 29.01
CA SER A 282 14.91 -13.78 28.88
C SER A 282 15.79 -14.66 29.79
N PHE A 283 17.09 -14.38 29.85
CA PHE A 283 18.03 -15.27 30.55
C PHE A 283 18.31 -14.89 32.00
N LEU A 284 18.26 -13.60 32.36
CA LEU A 284 18.63 -13.16 33.70
C LEU A 284 17.78 -13.79 34.80
N PRO A 285 16.43 -13.92 34.66
CA PRO A 285 15.63 -14.61 35.66
C PRO A 285 15.99 -16.09 35.81
N GLY A 286 16.27 -16.77 34.68
CA GLY A 286 16.71 -18.15 34.69
C GLY A 286 18.08 -18.35 35.36
N ILE A 287 19.03 -17.50 35.05
CA ILE A 287 20.36 -17.49 35.69
C ILE A 287 20.22 -17.22 37.20
N TYR A 288 19.38 -16.25 37.60
CA TYR A 288 19.13 -15.98 39.00
C TYR A 288 18.61 -17.20 39.75
N VAL A 289 17.59 -17.88 39.20
CA VAL A 289 17.05 -19.12 39.81
C VAL A 289 18.10 -20.23 39.82
N ALA A 290 18.86 -20.42 38.76
CA ALA A 290 19.93 -21.45 38.69
C ALA A 290 21.01 -21.22 39.76
N ILE A 291 21.47 -19.99 39.93
CA ILE A 291 22.48 -19.63 40.94
C ILE A 291 21.94 -19.87 42.35
N ILE A 292 20.73 -19.41 42.65
CA ILE A 292 20.14 -19.59 43.98
C ILE A 292 19.85 -21.02 44.32
N THR A 293 19.40 -21.83 43.34
CA THR A 293 18.96 -23.19 43.58
C THR A 293 20.12 -24.18 43.57
N TYR A 294 21.05 -24.04 42.63
CA TYR A 294 22.09 -25.07 42.41
C TYR A 294 23.50 -24.59 42.77
N HIS A 295 23.78 -23.29 42.77
CA HIS A 295 25.13 -22.75 42.95
C HIS A 295 25.15 -21.60 43.97
N PHE A 296 24.50 -21.80 45.11
CA PHE A 296 24.41 -20.76 46.18
C PHE A 296 25.79 -20.28 46.69
N SER A 297 26.82 -21.16 46.60
CA SER A 297 28.20 -20.86 46.98
C SER A 297 28.86 -19.79 46.06
N MET A 298 28.32 -19.53 44.88
CA MET A 298 28.81 -18.47 44.00
C MET A 298 28.35 -17.06 44.36
N ILE A 299 27.40 -16.97 45.30
CA ILE A 299 26.86 -15.67 45.74
C ILE A 299 27.78 -15.08 46.81
N PRO A 300 28.30 -13.86 46.66
CA PRO A 300 29.08 -13.18 47.70
C PRO A 300 28.32 -13.14 49.02
N SER A 301 28.99 -13.46 50.13
CA SER A 301 28.38 -13.54 51.47
C SER A 301 27.61 -12.27 51.90
N LEU A 302 28.09 -11.09 51.43
CA LEU A 302 27.42 -9.81 51.70
C LEU A 302 26.04 -9.70 50.99
N PHE A 303 25.90 -10.33 49.81
CA PHE A 303 24.65 -10.36 49.06
C PHE A 303 23.64 -11.33 49.70
N VAL A 304 24.13 -12.49 50.17
CA VAL A 304 23.33 -13.47 50.92
C VAL A 304 22.74 -12.84 52.19
N PHE A 305 23.55 -12.10 52.91
CA PHE A 305 23.11 -11.38 54.11
C PHE A 305 21.99 -10.38 53.81
N ARG A 306 22.14 -9.58 52.73
CA ARG A 306 21.11 -8.62 52.32
C ARG A 306 19.82 -9.29 51.85
N LEU A 307 19.91 -10.43 51.14
CA LEU A 307 18.75 -11.24 50.73
C LEU A 307 18.02 -11.82 51.94
N ALA A 308 18.76 -12.27 52.95
CA ALA A 308 18.17 -12.79 54.18
C ALA A 308 17.42 -11.69 54.97
N VAL A 309 18.01 -10.50 55.06
CA VAL A 309 17.39 -9.33 55.72
C VAL A 309 16.17 -8.80 55.00
N SER A 310 16.14 -8.89 53.63
CA SER A 310 14.98 -8.45 52.83
C SER A 310 13.80 -9.41 52.86
N ARG A 311 13.98 -10.64 53.34
CA ARG A 311 12.93 -11.67 53.50
C ARG A 311 12.40 -11.81 54.93
N ALA A 312 13.06 -11.20 55.88
CA ALA A 312 12.61 -11.08 57.28
C ALA A 312 11.76 -9.81 57.43
#